data_4f9112c10a8b8392e1af66866de0f305
#
_entry.id   4f9112c10a8b8392e1af66866de0f305
#
_cell.length_a   1.000
_cell.length_b   1.000
_cell.length_c   1.000
_cell.angle_alpha   90.00
_cell.angle_beta   90.00
_cell.angle_gamma   90.00
#
_symmetry.space_group_name_H-M   'P 1'
#
loop_
_entity.id
_entity.type
_entity.pdbx_description
1 polymer ?
#
loop_
_entity_poly.entity_id
_entity_poly.type
_entity_poly.pdbx_seq_one_letter_code
_entity_poly.pdbx_strand_id
1 'polypeptide(L)'
;MKFRCRYDRERFDLRDSYWEFQTVRDGLLTAKVYDVNILSGQDQGEVIESAVVTFQGVRLSWIERIENDKQIRLTIEEGAELLSREPYFVFSYWTDDHECELAGTEQEVFAMLFSYDSGEIEWNDFKQPPVGILDGNK
;
A
#
# COMPACT_ATOMS: atom_id res chain seq x y z
N MET A 1 3.61 10.73 -18.75
CA MET A 1 4.01 11.76 -17.79
C MET A 1 4.08 11.15 -16.39
N LYS A 2 5.11 11.49 -15.64
CA LYS A 2 5.32 10.94 -14.32
C LYS A 2 4.89 11.93 -13.26
N PHE A 3 4.06 11.48 -12.32
CA PHE A 3 3.62 12.29 -11.19
C PHE A 3 4.36 11.82 -9.94
N ARG A 4 4.70 12.75 -9.08
CA ARG A 4 5.41 12.46 -7.83
C ARG A 4 5.09 13.54 -6.81
N CYS A 5 4.69 13.12 -5.61
CA CYS A 5 4.44 14.04 -4.54
C CYS A 5 4.57 13.35 -3.18
N ARG A 6 4.47 14.15 -2.13
CA ARG A 6 4.43 13.61 -0.77
C ARG A 6 3.14 12.79 -0.60
N TYR A 7 3.27 11.63 0.03
CA TYR A 7 2.09 10.85 0.37
C TYR A 7 1.27 11.59 1.43
N ASP A 8 -0.03 11.71 1.18
CA ASP A 8 -0.97 12.37 2.05
C ASP A 8 -2.20 11.46 2.17
N ARG A 9 -2.48 10.99 3.39
CA ARG A 9 -3.59 10.07 3.64
C ARG A 9 -4.96 10.67 3.35
N GLU A 10 -5.06 11.99 3.35
CA GLU A 10 -6.32 12.67 3.04
C GLU A 10 -6.55 12.80 1.54
N ARG A 11 -5.50 12.63 0.76
CA ARG A 11 -5.58 12.71 -0.70
C ARG A 11 -5.60 11.34 -1.37
N PHE A 12 -4.86 10.38 -0.84
CA PHE A 12 -4.71 9.06 -1.47
C PHE A 12 -5.24 7.97 -0.57
N ASP A 13 -6.10 7.10 -1.12
CA ASP A 13 -6.65 5.96 -0.40
C ASP A 13 -5.90 4.69 -0.81
N LEU A 14 -5.16 4.11 0.11
CA LEU A 14 -4.39 2.89 -0.12
C LEU A 14 -5.08 1.64 0.40
N ARG A 15 -6.33 1.76 0.86
CA ARG A 15 -7.10 0.62 1.37
C ARG A 15 -7.71 -0.17 0.23
N ASP A 16 -8.02 -1.43 0.52
CA ASP A 16 -8.70 -2.33 -0.42
C ASP A 16 -7.99 -2.39 -1.76
N SER A 17 -6.67 -2.46 -1.71
CA SER A 17 -5.80 -2.48 -2.88
C SER A 17 -4.81 -3.62 -2.77
N TYR A 18 -4.32 -4.09 -3.92
CA TYR A 18 -3.20 -5.03 -3.93
C TYR A 18 -1.89 -4.28 -3.77
N TRP A 19 -1.05 -4.81 -2.91
CA TRP A 19 0.28 -4.26 -2.64
C TRP A 19 1.32 -5.30 -3.02
N GLU A 20 2.26 -4.89 -3.84
CA GLU A 20 3.44 -5.69 -4.18
C GLU A 20 4.63 -5.07 -3.48
N PHE A 21 5.04 -5.68 -2.37
CA PHE A 21 6.15 -5.14 -1.57
C PHE A 21 7.46 -5.36 -2.30
N GLN A 22 8.24 -4.31 -2.45
CA GLN A 22 9.51 -4.32 -3.17
C GLN A 22 10.70 -4.31 -2.22
N THR A 23 10.63 -3.45 -1.20
CA THR A 23 11.69 -3.35 -0.19
C THR A 23 11.04 -3.25 1.18
N VAL A 24 11.47 -4.12 2.09
CA VAL A 24 11.04 -4.07 3.50
C VAL A 24 12.30 -4.28 4.32
N ARG A 25 12.81 -3.20 4.90
CA ARG A 25 13.97 -3.25 5.76
C ARG A 25 13.97 -2.08 6.71
N ASP A 26 14.86 -2.11 7.68
CA ASP A 26 15.01 -0.99 8.59
C ASP A 26 15.38 0.27 7.79
N GLY A 27 14.62 1.33 8.01
CA GLY A 27 14.82 2.60 7.33
C GLY A 27 14.02 2.78 6.03
N LEU A 28 13.52 1.71 5.40
CA LEU A 28 12.87 1.84 4.10
C LEU A 28 11.80 0.78 3.85
N LEU A 29 10.63 1.23 3.40
CA LEU A 29 9.60 0.34 2.88
C LEU A 29 9.08 0.91 1.57
N THR A 30 9.13 0.10 0.50
CA THR A 30 8.56 0.47 -0.78
C THR A 30 7.59 -0.60 -1.24
N ALA A 31 6.49 -0.16 -1.86
CA ALA A 31 5.50 -1.07 -2.40
C ALA A 31 4.86 -0.47 -3.63
N LYS A 32 4.52 -1.32 -4.59
CA LYS A 32 3.69 -0.95 -5.71
C LYS A 32 2.25 -1.25 -5.32
N VAL A 33 1.41 -0.22 -5.34
CA VAL A 33 0.01 -0.28 -4.91
C VAL A 33 -0.87 -0.05 -6.13
N TYR A 34 -1.85 -0.93 -6.32
CA TYR A 34 -2.74 -0.89 -7.49
C TYR A 34 -4.07 -0.25 -7.13
N ASP A 35 -4.66 0.45 -8.09
CA ASP A 35 -6.01 1.05 -7.98
C ASP A 35 -6.13 2.02 -6.80
N VAL A 36 -5.24 3.00 -6.75
CA VAL A 36 -5.25 4.01 -5.70
C VAL A 36 -6.28 5.09 -6.03
N ASN A 37 -7.25 5.27 -5.15
CA ASN A 37 -8.27 6.31 -5.31
C ASN A 37 -7.75 7.66 -4.83
N ILE A 38 -7.99 8.70 -5.62
CA ILE A 38 -7.68 10.08 -5.23
C ILE A 38 -8.92 10.68 -4.59
N LEU A 39 -8.81 11.02 -3.31
CA LEU A 39 -9.92 11.48 -2.47
C LEU A 39 -10.11 12.97 -2.50
N SER A 40 -9.08 13.74 -2.79
CA SER A 40 -9.16 15.20 -2.77
C SER A 40 -8.13 15.81 -3.71
N GLY A 41 -8.29 17.10 -4.00
CA GLY A 41 -7.40 17.83 -4.87
C GLY A 41 -7.89 17.90 -6.29
N GLN A 42 -7.01 18.34 -7.18
CA GLN A 42 -7.35 18.58 -8.59
C GLN A 42 -7.84 17.32 -9.30
N ASP A 43 -7.27 16.16 -8.96
CA ASP A 43 -7.58 14.89 -9.61
C ASP A 43 -8.58 14.05 -8.79
N GLN A 44 -9.35 14.68 -7.92
CA GLN A 44 -10.34 13.99 -7.10
C GLN A 44 -11.26 13.14 -7.96
N GLY A 45 -11.46 11.89 -7.56
CA GLY A 45 -12.30 10.94 -8.28
C GLY A 45 -11.55 10.08 -9.29
N GLU A 46 -10.32 10.44 -9.64
CA GLU A 46 -9.51 9.62 -10.51
C GLU A 46 -8.94 8.42 -9.73
N VAL A 47 -8.64 7.36 -10.45
CA VAL A 47 -8.01 6.16 -9.88
C VAL A 47 -6.65 6.00 -10.54
N ILE A 48 -5.60 5.92 -9.72
CA ILE A 48 -4.25 5.64 -10.21
C ILE A 48 -4.16 4.15 -10.51
N GLU A 49 -3.73 3.79 -11.71
CA GLU A 49 -3.60 2.40 -12.11
C GLU A 49 -2.62 1.65 -11.21
N SER A 50 -1.42 2.19 -11.02
CA SER A 50 -0.46 1.68 -10.06
C SER A 50 0.48 2.78 -9.63
N ALA A 51 0.85 2.77 -8.36
CA ALA A 51 1.75 3.76 -7.78
C ALA A 51 2.83 3.07 -6.97
N VAL A 52 4.01 3.67 -6.93
CA VAL A 52 5.05 3.25 -5.99
C VAL A 52 4.98 4.17 -4.79
N VAL A 53 4.75 3.57 -3.63
CA VAL A 53 4.72 4.28 -2.36
C VAL A 53 6.00 3.96 -1.61
N THR A 54 6.67 5.01 -1.13
CA THR A 54 7.94 4.88 -0.43
C THR A 54 7.82 5.53 0.94
N PHE A 55 8.09 4.75 1.98
CA PHE A 55 8.19 5.27 3.35
C PHE A 55 9.65 5.26 3.76
N GLN A 56 10.13 6.40 4.25
CA GLN A 56 11.51 6.58 4.70
C GLN A 56 11.57 6.75 6.21
N GLY A 57 12.71 6.39 6.80
CA GLY A 57 12.86 6.41 8.24
C GLY A 57 12.03 5.35 8.94
N VAL A 58 11.79 4.24 8.25
CA VAL A 58 10.91 3.18 8.75
C VAL A 58 11.55 2.47 9.93
N ARG A 59 10.75 2.30 10.99
CA ARG A 59 11.09 1.48 12.15
C ARG A 59 9.94 0.53 12.37
N LEU A 60 10.19 -0.75 12.18
CA LEU A 60 9.18 -1.79 12.34
C LEU A 60 8.93 -2.03 13.83
N SER A 61 7.69 -1.81 14.26
CA SER A 61 7.29 -2.12 15.64
C SER A 61 7.05 -3.61 15.79
N TRP A 62 6.30 -4.18 14.85
CA TRP A 62 6.09 -5.62 14.80
C TRP A 62 5.55 -6.00 13.43
N ILE A 63 5.79 -7.24 13.05
CA ILE A 63 5.17 -7.90 11.91
C ILE A 63 4.83 -9.33 12.32
N GLU A 64 3.64 -9.79 11.91
CA GLU A 64 3.11 -11.08 12.30
C GLU A 64 2.53 -11.81 11.10
N ARG A 65 2.72 -13.12 11.10
CA ARG A 65 1.96 -14.02 10.24
C ARG A 65 0.82 -14.58 11.08
N ILE A 66 -0.37 -14.63 10.50
CA ILE A 66 -1.54 -15.14 11.20
C ILE A 66 -1.90 -16.48 10.59
N GLU A 67 -1.91 -17.52 11.42
CA GLU A 67 -2.16 -18.90 10.99
C GLU A 67 -3.00 -19.61 12.05
N ASN A 68 -4.16 -20.14 11.66
CA ASN A 68 -5.08 -20.85 12.56
C ASN A 68 -5.41 -20.03 13.79
N ASP A 69 -5.73 -18.76 13.59
CA ASP A 69 -6.04 -17.78 14.65
C ASP A 69 -4.90 -17.49 15.62
N LYS A 70 -3.69 -17.92 15.27
CA LYS A 70 -2.49 -17.62 16.05
C LYS A 70 -1.66 -16.55 15.37
N GLN A 71 -1.15 -15.65 16.18
CA GLN A 71 -0.26 -14.58 15.75
C GLN A 71 1.18 -15.04 15.96
N ILE A 72 1.90 -15.18 14.87
CA ILE A 72 3.30 -15.61 14.90
C ILE A 72 4.17 -14.41 14.62
N ARG A 73 4.89 -13.92 15.65
CA ARG A 73 5.77 -12.77 15.52
C ARG A 73 6.97 -13.12 14.67
N LEU A 74 7.30 -12.26 13.70
CA LEU A 74 8.40 -12.44 12.78
C LEU A 74 9.50 -11.43 13.05
N THR A 75 10.74 -11.78 12.68
CA THR A 75 11.82 -10.80 12.57
C THR A 75 11.59 -9.96 11.31
N ILE A 76 12.34 -8.85 11.19
CA ILE A 76 12.21 -8.03 9.99
C ILE A 76 12.62 -8.81 8.74
N GLU A 77 13.62 -9.66 8.83
CA GLU A 77 14.09 -10.50 7.72
C GLU A 77 13.04 -11.52 7.32
N GLU A 78 12.42 -12.18 8.30
CA GLU A 78 11.33 -13.13 8.04
C GLU A 78 10.12 -12.43 7.44
N GLY A 79 9.81 -11.23 7.93
CA GLY A 79 8.71 -10.42 7.40
C GLY A 79 8.97 -9.98 5.97
N ALA A 80 10.17 -9.52 5.68
CA ALA A 80 10.55 -9.11 4.34
C ALA A 80 10.44 -10.28 3.36
N GLU A 81 10.87 -11.46 3.77
CA GLU A 81 10.77 -12.66 2.94
C GLU A 81 9.31 -13.03 2.68
N LEU A 82 8.49 -13.01 3.72
CA LEU A 82 7.06 -13.27 3.59
C LEU A 82 6.40 -12.31 2.59
N LEU A 83 6.65 -11.02 2.75
CA LEU A 83 6.02 -9.99 1.92
C LEU A 83 6.52 -9.97 0.47
N SER A 84 7.70 -10.54 0.22
CA SER A 84 8.27 -10.62 -1.14
C SER A 84 7.68 -11.73 -1.99
N ARG A 85 6.95 -12.68 -1.40
CA ARG A 85 6.49 -13.88 -2.10
C ARG A 85 5.44 -13.63 -3.15
N GLU A 86 4.51 -12.70 -2.88
CA GLU A 86 3.38 -12.45 -3.77
C GLU A 86 2.75 -11.10 -3.45
N PRO A 87 1.93 -10.53 -4.36
CA PRO A 87 1.11 -9.38 -4.00
C PRO A 87 0.05 -9.78 -2.97
N TYR A 88 -0.23 -8.88 -2.05
CA TYR A 88 -1.24 -9.08 -1.00
C TYR A 88 -2.38 -8.11 -1.18
N PHE A 89 -3.61 -8.57 -0.97
CA PHE A 89 -4.75 -7.68 -0.86
C PHE A 89 -4.77 -7.09 0.55
N VAL A 90 -4.53 -5.78 0.65
CA VAL A 90 -4.51 -5.06 1.92
C VAL A 90 -5.93 -4.66 2.27
N PHE A 91 -6.57 -5.42 3.14
CA PHE A 91 -7.96 -5.22 3.52
C PHE A 91 -8.11 -4.27 4.72
N SER A 92 -7.04 -3.97 5.42
CA SER A 92 -7.03 -3.05 6.54
C SER A 92 -5.80 -2.16 6.45
N TYR A 93 -6.01 -0.86 6.49
CA TYR A 93 -4.93 0.12 6.41
C TYR A 93 -5.32 1.33 7.22
N TRP A 94 -4.45 1.70 8.15
CA TRP A 94 -4.61 2.90 8.96
C TRP A 94 -3.27 3.61 9.05
N THR A 95 -3.29 4.92 8.91
CA THR A 95 -2.08 5.72 9.09
C THR A 95 -2.43 7.07 9.69
N ASP A 96 -1.50 7.60 10.44
CA ASP A 96 -1.43 9.02 10.75
C ASP A 96 -0.17 9.58 10.08
N ASP A 97 0.36 10.68 10.59
CA ASP A 97 1.54 11.28 9.96
C ASP A 97 2.86 10.55 10.29
N HIS A 98 2.84 9.61 11.23
CA HIS A 98 4.06 8.99 11.74
C HIS A 98 4.01 7.46 11.83
N GLU A 99 2.82 6.88 11.86
CA GLU A 99 2.66 5.44 12.02
C GLU A 99 1.72 4.88 10.96
N CYS A 100 1.94 3.62 10.61
CA CYS A 100 1.11 2.90 9.69
C CYS A 100 0.87 1.48 10.21
N GLU A 101 -0.40 1.10 10.28
CA GLU A 101 -0.81 -0.25 10.62
C GLU A 101 -1.58 -0.82 9.43
N LEU A 102 -1.20 -2.01 9.00
CA LEU A 102 -1.89 -2.63 7.88
C LEU A 102 -1.92 -4.16 8.00
N ALA A 103 -2.91 -4.74 7.37
CA ALA A 103 -3.06 -6.18 7.29
C ALA A 103 -3.48 -6.56 5.89
N GLY A 104 -2.97 -7.68 5.42
CA GLY A 104 -3.26 -8.15 4.09
C GLY A 104 -3.37 -9.66 4.03
N THR A 105 -3.94 -10.14 2.93
CA THR A 105 -4.17 -11.56 2.71
C THR A 105 -3.94 -11.95 1.26
N GLU A 106 -3.48 -13.15 1.07
CA GLU A 106 -3.48 -13.89 -0.17
C GLU A 106 -3.46 -15.37 0.23
N GLN A 107 -2.41 -16.11 -0.06
CA GLN A 107 -2.25 -17.45 0.49
C GLN A 107 -1.90 -17.40 1.99
N GLU A 108 -1.21 -16.34 2.38
CA GLU A 108 -0.85 -16.07 3.77
C GLU A 108 -1.59 -14.83 4.26
N VAL A 109 -1.73 -14.70 5.58
CA VAL A 109 -2.30 -13.51 6.21
C VAL A 109 -1.22 -12.89 7.09
N PHE A 110 -1.05 -11.58 6.94
CA PHE A 110 -0.07 -10.84 7.74
C PHE A 110 -0.69 -9.58 8.33
N ALA A 111 -0.06 -9.06 9.36
CA ALA A 111 -0.35 -7.75 9.92
C ALA A 111 0.96 -7.12 10.37
N MET A 112 1.06 -5.80 10.29
CA MET A 112 2.27 -5.09 10.69
C MET A 112 1.98 -3.69 11.16
N LEU A 113 2.86 -3.19 12.02
CA LEU A 113 2.88 -1.81 12.49
C LEU A 113 4.29 -1.26 12.35
N PHE A 114 4.42 -0.11 11.72
CA PHE A 114 5.71 0.57 11.62
C PHE A 114 5.52 2.08 11.78
N SER A 115 6.59 2.75 12.23
CA SER A 115 6.66 4.20 12.21
C SER A 115 7.53 4.65 11.04
N TYR A 116 7.35 5.88 10.60
CA TYR A 116 8.11 6.43 9.48
C TYR A 116 8.25 7.93 9.61
N ASP A 117 9.27 8.50 8.94
CA ASP A 117 9.51 9.93 8.95
C ASP A 117 8.83 10.64 7.80
N SER A 118 8.80 10.03 6.62
CA SER A 118 8.18 10.63 5.45
C SER A 118 7.67 9.57 4.50
N GLY A 119 6.68 9.93 3.70
CA GLY A 119 6.12 9.10 2.67
C GLY A 119 6.04 9.84 1.34
N GLU A 120 6.20 9.11 0.25
CA GLU A 120 6.17 9.65 -1.10
C GLU A 120 5.41 8.70 -1.99
N ILE A 121 4.68 9.25 -2.96
CA ILE A 121 3.92 8.47 -3.92
C ILE A 121 4.26 8.94 -5.34
N GLU A 122 4.40 7.97 -6.26
CA GLU A 122 4.82 8.22 -7.63
C GLU A 122 4.02 7.34 -8.57
N TRP A 123 3.48 7.92 -9.65
CA TRP A 123 2.69 7.17 -10.63
C TRP A 123 2.82 7.78 -12.02
N ASN A 124 2.39 7.02 -13.04
CA ASN A 124 2.40 7.48 -14.42
C ASN A 124 0.99 7.71 -14.97
N ASP A 125 0.09 6.78 -14.76
CA ASP A 125 -1.19 6.77 -15.46
C ASP A 125 -2.37 6.63 -14.51
N PHE A 126 -3.47 7.26 -14.89
CA PHE A 126 -4.76 7.01 -14.27
C PHE A 126 -5.40 5.81 -14.96
N LYS A 127 -6.20 5.07 -14.19
CA LYS A 127 -6.91 3.92 -14.70
C LYS A 127 -8.03 4.37 -15.63
N GLN A 128 -8.11 3.76 -16.82
CA GLN A 128 -9.15 4.07 -17.78
C GLN A 128 -10.41 3.28 -17.44
N PRO A 129 -11.61 3.89 -17.57
CA PRO A 129 -12.85 3.14 -17.38
C PRO A 129 -12.99 2.08 -18.49
N PRO A 130 -13.66 0.95 -18.19
CA PRO A 130 -13.95 -0.06 -19.21
C PRO A 130 -14.76 0.53 -20.37
N VAL A 131 -14.44 0.14 -21.59
CA VAL A 131 -15.09 0.62 -22.80
C VAL A 131 -16.61 0.40 -22.78
N GLY A 132 -17.05 -0.75 -22.29
CA GLY A 132 -18.47 -1.07 -22.22
C GLY A 132 -19.28 -0.12 -21.33
N ILE A 133 -18.68 0.43 -20.28
CA ILE A 133 -19.35 1.39 -19.42
C ILE A 133 -19.57 2.70 -20.16
N LEU A 134 -18.59 3.14 -20.95
CA LEU A 134 -18.72 4.35 -21.73
C LEU A 134 -19.81 4.22 -22.77
N ASP A 135 -19.91 3.09 -23.43
CA ASP A 135 -20.92 2.83 -24.43
C ASP A 135 -22.32 2.73 -23.82
N GLY A 136 -22.42 2.21 -22.62
CA GLY A 136 -23.68 2.06 -21.92
C GLY A 136 -24.36 3.38 -21.56
N ASN A 137 -23.65 4.48 -21.66
CA ASN A 137 -24.18 5.79 -21.34
C ASN A 137 -24.95 6.44 -22.50
N LYS A 138 -25.03 5.78 -23.58
CA LYS A 138 -25.67 6.32 -24.78
C LYS A 138 -27.19 6.14 -24.78
#